data_6e498d0a38896c077f24eb74380acdc1
#
_entry.id   6e498d0a38896c077f24eb74380acdc1
#
_cell.length_a   1.000
_cell.length_b   1.000
_cell.length_c   1.000
_cell.angle_alpha   90.00
_cell.angle_beta   90.00
_cell.angle_gamma   90.00
#
_symmetry.space_group_name_H-M   'P 1'
#
loop_
_entity.id
_entity.type
_entity.pdbx_description
1 polymer ?
#
loop_
_entity_poly.entity_id
_entity_poly.type
_entity_poly.pdbx_seq_one_letter_code
_entity_poly.pdbx_strand_id
1 'polypeptide(L)'
;MDLWEQYKNALHETISLLDDEVWGEWESKGMSLQAKTYSHPNLIKSREVEIWNDKCCIYNNILYPKTGSNLPCFGMDLMGFNEKKVIIVFDFQHPVEKYLFSVDGLPKAEKDYRFFEKGNHFSENIFVRYCKMEEVNAYLSVFKEYLTKYKDMLELEKPTGNDTSFYEDFDAYMTRLDPVSGFLTGKFGKERADSLVNDFLFTYG
;
A
#
# COMPACT_ATOMS: atom_id res chain seq x y z
N MET A 1 -21.26 -4.79 -1.47
CA MET A 1 -20.66 -4.40 -0.18
C MET A 1 -19.17 -4.30 -0.43
N ASP A 2 -18.56 -3.18 -0.14
CA ASP A 2 -17.12 -3.02 -0.30
C ASP A 2 -16.39 -3.86 0.76
N LEU A 3 -15.60 -4.83 0.31
CA LEU A 3 -14.87 -5.74 1.18
C LEU A 3 -13.88 -5.01 2.09
N TRP A 4 -13.32 -3.90 1.61
CA TRP A 4 -12.22 -3.16 2.27
C TRP A 4 -12.69 -1.90 3.01
N GLU A 5 -13.98 -1.60 3.02
CA GLU A 5 -14.54 -0.37 3.62
C GLU A 5 -14.03 -0.13 5.05
N GLN A 6 -14.03 -1.17 5.91
CA GLN A 6 -13.58 -1.03 7.30
C GLN A 6 -12.06 -0.77 7.40
N TYR A 7 -11.26 -1.33 6.48
CA TYR A 7 -9.82 -1.09 6.42
C TYR A 7 -9.52 0.34 5.93
N LYS A 8 -10.21 0.79 4.89
CA LYS A 8 -10.11 2.16 4.39
C LYS A 8 -10.47 3.17 5.46
N ASN A 9 -11.60 2.99 6.12
CA ASN A 9 -12.04 3.86 7.21
C ASN A 9 -11.01 3.88 8.35
N ALA A 10 -10.50 2.72 8.77
CA ALA A 10 -9.47 2.64 9.80
C ALA A 10 -8.19 3.38 9.41
N LEU A 11 -7.74 3.27 8.16
CA LEU A 11 -6.58 3.98 7.63
C LEU A 11 -6.81 5.51 7.69
N HIS A 12 -7.88 5.97 7.06
CA HIS A 12 -8.17 7.40 6.93
C HIS A 12 -8.38 8.08 8.28
N GLU A 13 -9.12 7.44 9.19
CA GLU A 13 -9.36 7.97 10.54
C GLU A 13 -8.09 7.98 11.41
N THR A 14 -7.32 6.87 11.40
CA THR A 14 -6.15 6.75 12.28
C THR A 14 -5.04 7.70 11.86
N ILE A 15 -4.76 7.80 10.56
CA ILE A 15 -3.72 8.68 10.02
C ILE A 15 -4.23 10.10 9.80
N SER A 16 -5.55 10.33 9.84
CA SER A 16 -6.16 11.65 9.55
C SER A 16 -5.84 12.15 8.14
N LEU A 17 -6.01 11.27 7.16
CA LEU A 17 -5.82 11.60 5.76
C LEU A 17 -6.92 12.56 5.27
N LEU A 18 -6.52 13.57 4.50
CA LEU A 18 -7.40 14.53 3.87
C LEU A 18 -7.45 14.26 2.36
N ASP A 19 -8.66 14.33 1.79
CA ASP A 19 -8.84 14.23 0.33
C ASP A 19 -7.97 15.27 -0.38
N ASP A 20 -7.32 14.85 -1.46
CA ASP A 20 -6.47 15.71 -2.27
C ASP A 20 -6.94 15.67 -3.73
N GLU A 21 -6.58 14.64 -4.50
CA GLU A 21 -6.87 14.58 -5.93
C GLU A 21 -7.36 13.19 -6.37
N VAL A 22 -8.31 13.18 -7.30
CA VAL A 22 -8.64 12.00 -8.12
C VAL A 22 -7.71 12.02 -9.33
N TRP A 23 -6.69 11.16 -9.33
CA TRP A 23 -5.73 11.06 -10.43
C TRP A 23 -6.34 10.42 -11.69
N GLY A 24 -7.18 9.41 -11.52
CA GLY A 24 -7.84 8.75 -12.64
C GLY A 24 -8.95 7.80 -12.25
N GLU A 25 -9.93 7.69 -13.15
CA GLU A 25 -11.03 6.74 -13.06
C GLU A 25 -11.20 6.06 -14.42
N TRP A 26 -11.16 4.74 -14.44
CA TRP A 26 -11.27 3.97 -15.66
C TRP A 26 -12.26 2.82 -15.54
N GLU A 27 -12.95 2.56 -16.63
CA GLU A 27 -13.74 1.35 -16.81
C GLU A 27 -13.36 0.67 -18.10
N SER A 28 -13.09 -0.62 -18.07
CA SER A 28 -12.76 -1.42 -19.25
C SER A 28 -12.99 -2.89 -19.00
N LYS A 29 -13.56 -3.58 -19.98
CA LYS A 29 -13.82 -5.03 -19.94
C LYS A 29 -14.53 -5.50 -18.67
N GLY A 30 -15.47 -4.70 -18.16
CA GLY A 30 -16.23 -4.97 -16.95
C GLY A 30 -15.39 -4.92 -15.67
N MET A 31 -14.31 -4.16 -15.67
CA MET A 31 -13.48 -3.85 -14.51
C MET A 31 -13.37 -2.35 -14.36
N SER A 32 -13.52 -1.88 -13.13
CA SER A 32 -13.38 -0.47 -12.76
C SER A 32 -12.07 -0.28 -11.98
N LEU A 33 -11.48 0.89 -12.14
CA LEU A 33 -10.31 1.35 -11.40
C LEU A 33 -10.50 2.80 -10.99
N GLN A 34 -10.12 3.12 -9.76
CA GLN A 34 -10.00 4.48 -9.27
C GLN A 34 -8.63 4.65 -8.61
N ALA A 35 -7.95 5.75 -8.93
CA ALA A 35 -6.68 6.15 -8.36
C ALA A 35 -6.81 7.54 -7.73
N LYS A 36 -6.39 7.68 -6.47
CA LYS A 36 -6.51 8.91 -5.67
C LYS A 36 -5.24 9.21 -4.89
N THR A 37 -5.03 10.47 -4.57
CA THR A 37 -4.08 10.91 -3.57
C THR A 37 -4.77 11.50 -2.36
N TYR A 38 -4.09 11.43 -1.22
CA TYR A 38 -4.49 12.04 0.04
C TYR A 38 -3.31 12.76 0.64
N SER A 39 -3.58 13.83 1.35
CA SER A 39 -2.58 14.66 2.02
C SER A 39 -2.56 14.45 3.52
N HIS A 40 -1.38 14.67 4.11
CA HIS A 40 -1.17 14.70 5.56
C HIS A 40 0.07 15.56 5.85
N PRO A 41 0.12 16.34 6.96
CA PRO A 41 1.24 17.25 7.24
C PRO A 41 2.63 16.60 7.26
N ASN A 42 2.73 15.34 7.66
CA ASN A 42 3.99 14.58 7.75
C ASN A 42 4.21 13.59 6.62
N LEU A 43 3.36 13.59 5.59
CA LEU A 43 3.52 12.75 4.39
C LEU A 43 3.87 13.62 3.19
N ILE A 44 4.67 13.08 2.27
CA ILE A 44 4.80 13.61 0.91
C ILE A 44 3.48 13.42 0.19
N LYS A 45 2.97 12.18 0.23
CA LYS A 45 1.64 11.81 -0.24
C LYS A 45 1.21 10.48 0.37
N SER A 46 -0.07 10.22 0.33
CA SER A 46 -0.66 8.89 0.35
C SER A 46 -1.30 8.64 -1.01
N ARG A 47 -1.00 7.53 -1.65
CA ARG A 47 -1.66 7.13 -2.90
C ARG A 47 -2.49 5.88 -2.69
N GLU A 48 -3.64 5.85 -3.34
CA GLU A 48 -4.63 4.80 -3.23
C GLU A 48 -5.07 4.35 -4.61
N VAL A 49 -5.15 3.04 -4.83
CA VAL A 49 -5.75 2.45 -6.02
C VAL A 49 -6.78 1.41 -5.61
N GLU A 50 -7.96 1.56 -6.11
CA GLU A 50 -9.01 0.55 -6.03
C GLU A 50 -9.26 -0.06 -7.42
N ILE A 51 -9.36 -1.39 -7.47
CA ILE A 51 -9.72 -2.11 -8.70
C ILE A 51 -10.81 -3.13 -8.35
N TRP A 52 -11.93 -3.08 -9.05
CA TRP A 52 -13.05 -3.96 -8.71
C TRP A 52 -13.89 -4.39 -9.88
N ASN A 53 -14.52 -5.54 -9.71
CA ASN A 53 -15.65 -6.06 -10.47
C ASN A 53 -16.38 -7.13 -9.63
N ASP A 54 -17.29 -7.89 -10.24
CA ASP A 54 -18.02 -8.95 -9.53
C ASP A 54 -17.14 -10.07 -8.94
N LYS A 55 -15.89 -10.21 -9.41
CA LYS A 55 -14.98 -11.32 -9.06
C LYS A 55 -13.68 -10.86 -8.41
N CYS A 56 -13.44 -9.58 -8.37
CA CYS A 56 -12.17 -9.02 -7.90
C CYS A 56 -12.44 -7.73 -7.14
N CYS A 57 -11.79 -7.59 -5.98
CA CYS A 57 -11.81 -6.37 -5.20
C CYS A 57 -10.39 -6.17 -4.61
N ILE A 58 -9.66 -5.22 -5.16
CA ILE A 58 -8.30 -4.90 -4.77
C ILE A 58 -8.27 -3.48 -4.22
N TYR A 59 -7.63 -3.32 -3.08
CA TYR A 59 -7.29 -2.04 -2.47
C TYR A 59 -5.80 -2.00 -2.21
N ASN A 60 -5.10 -1.08 -2.83
CA ASN A 60 -3.68 -0.82 -2.60
C ASN A 60 -3.51 0.61 -2.11
N ASN A 61 -2.74 0.79 -1.06
CA ASN A 61 -2.35 2.11 -0.58
C ASN A 61 -0.90 2.10 -0.12
N ILE A 62 -0.23 3.23 -0.25
CA ILE A 62 1.07 3.47 0.35
C ILE A 62 1.16 4.89 0.90
N LEU A 63 1.68 5.00 2.11
CA LEU A 63 1.98 6.24 2.80
C LEU A 63 3.47 6.54 2.67
N TYR A 64 3.82 7.66 2.05
CA TYR A 64 5.19 8.12 1.89
C TYR A 64 5.49 9.24 2.87
N PRO A 65 6.30 9.01 3.91
CA PRO A 65 6.63 10.06 4.86
C PRO A 65 7.52 11.11 4.21
N LYS A 66 7.46 12.34 4.71
CA LYS A 66 8.43 13.37 4.33
C LYS A 66 9.83 12.95 4.72
N THR A 67 10.83 13.38 3.95
CA THR A 67 12.24 13.15 4.28
C THR A 67 12.68 13.98 5.49
N GLY A 68 13.90 13.76 5.97
CA GLY A 68 14.43 14.39 7.18
C GLY A 68 14.30 13.53 8.43
N SER A 69 13.75 12.31 8.29
CA SER A 69 13.76 11.26 9.30
C SER A 69 14.01 9.91 8.63
N ASN A 70 14.22 8.87 9.43
CA ASN A 70 14.41 7.50 8.94
C ASN A 70 13.09 6.70 8.94
N LEU A 71 11.96 7.35 8.70
CA LEU A 71 10.68 6.68 8.68
C LEU A 71 10.51 5.80 7.43
N PRO A 72 9.94 4.61 7.59
CA PRO A 72 9.57 3.78 6.46
C PRO A 72 8.33 4.30 5.74
N CYS A 73 8.14 3.88 4.49
CA CYS A 73 6.81 3.89 3.89
C CYS A 73 5.94 2.84 4.58
N PHE A 74 4.63 3.08 4.65
CA PHE A 74 3.68 2.05 5.05
C PHE A 74 2.82 1.65 3.87
N GLY A 75 3.06 0.46 3.35
CA GLY A 75 2.37 -0.10 2.21
C GLY A 75 1.35 -1.16 2.60
N MET A 76 0.27 -1.27 1.84
CA MET A 76 -0.73 -2.30 1.99
C MET A 76 -1.30 -2.75 0.66
N ASP A 77 -1.49 -4.07 0.53
CA ASP A 77 -2.18 -4.73 -0.57
C ASP A 77 -3.27 -5.64 -0.01
N LEU A 78 -4.52 -5.27 -0.26
CA LEU A 78 -5.69 -6.01 0.17
C LEU A 78 -6.41 -6.52 -1.06
N MET A 79 -6.40 -7.83 -1.28
CA MET A 79 -6.85 -8.43 -2.55
C MET A 79 -7.87 -9.54 -2.30
N GLY A 80 -9.08 -9.38 -2.81
CA GLY A 80 -10.13 -10.39 -2.82
C GLY A 80 -10.41 -10.93 -4.22
N PHE A 81 -10.46 -12.25 -4.38
CA PHE A 81 -10.69 -12.91 -5.66
C PHE A 81 -11.76 -14.00 -5.58
N ASN A 82 -12.75 -13.93 -6.49
CA ASN A 82 -13.78 -14.93 -6.68
C ASN A 82 -14.52 -15.38 -5.41
N GLU A 83 -14.72 -14.45 -4.45
CA GLU A 83 -15.38 -14.72 -3.16
C GLU A 83 -14.76 -15.85 -2.33
N LYS A 84 -13.56 -16.33 -2.68
CA LYS A 84 -12.94 -17.50 -2.06
C LYS A 84 -11.56 -17.27 -1.51
N LYS A 85 -10.80 -16.40 -2.12
CA LYS A 85 -9.40 -16.17 -1.79
C LYS A 85 -9.18 -14.70 -1.48
N VAL A 86 -8.67 -14.45 -0.30
CA VAL A 86 -8.23 -13.13 0.13
C VAL A 86 -6.75 -13.18 0.45
N ILE A 87 -6.05 -12.12 0.06
CA ILE A 87 -4.66 -11.89 0.42
C ILE A 87 -4.61 -10.54 1.12
N ILE A 88 -4.08 -10.52 2.32
CA ILE A 88 -3.88 -9.32 3.13
C ILE A 88 -2.39 -9.14 3.32
N VAL A 89 -1.87 -7.99 2.91
CA VAL A 89 -0.46 -7.63 3.09
C VAL A 89 -0.37 -6.21 3.62
N PHE A 90 0.45 -5.99 4.64
CA PHE A 90 0.90 -4.67 5.04
C PHE A 90 2.30 -4.73 5.67
N ASP A 91 3.08 -3.69 5.43
CA ASP A 91 4.48 -3.65 5.80
C ASP A 91 5.01 -2.22 5.93
N PHE A 92 6.04 -2.09 6.75
CA PHE A 92 6.87 -0.90 6.82
C PHE A 92 8.07 -1.06 5.88
N GLN A 93 8.05 -0.37 4.75
CA GLN A 93 9.04 -0.50 3.68
C GLN A 93 10.00 0.70 3.71
N HIS A 94 11.28 0.45 3.94
CA HIS A 94 12.26 1.53 4.00
C HIS A 94 12.99 1.69 2.66
N PRO A 95 13.16 2.93 2.15
CA PRO A 95 13.84 3.19 0.88
C PRO A 95 15.33 2.82 0.91
N VAL A 96 15.95 2.79 2.09
CA VAL A 96 17.33 2.34 2.25
C VAL A 96 17.33 0.92 2.77
N GLU A 97 17.82 -0.02 1.95
CA GLU A 97 18.03 -1.40 2.36
C GLU A 97 18.87 -1.47 3.64
N LYS A 98 18.55 -2.42 4.49
CA LYS A 98 19.24 -2.67 5.77
C LYS A 98 19.01 -1.62 6.86
N TYR A 99 18.16 -0.63 6.64
CA TYR A 99 17.76 0.22 7.74
C TYR A 99 16.91 -0.57 8.74
N LEU A 100 17.34 -0.55 10.00
CA LEU A 100 16.63 -1.22 11.09
C LEU A 100 15.84 -0.22 11.90
N PHE A 101 14.53 -0.34 11.88
CA PHE A 101 13.62 0.39 12.77
C PHE A 101 12.83 -0.59 13.64
N SER A 102 12.53 -0.18 14.87
CA SER A 102 11.84 -1.06 15.80
C SER A 102 10.35 -1.11 15.49
N VAL A 103 9.87 -2.31 15.21
CA VAL A 103 8.44 -2.64 15.09
C VAL A 103 8.08 -3.79 16.03
N ASP A 104 8.77 -3.86 17.17
CA ASP A 104 8.58 -4.91 18.16
C ASP A 104 7.12 -4.97 18.64
N GLY A 105 6.65 -6.18 18.84
CA GLY A 105 5.30 -6.47 19.30
C GLY A 105 4.25 -6.60 18.20
N LEU A 106 4.56 -6.22 16.96
CA LEU A 106 3.60 -6.39 15.86
C LEU A 106 3.56 -7.86 15.40
N PRO A 107 2.36 -8.35 15.02
CA PRO A 107 2.20 -9.68 14.43
C PRO A 107 3.01 -9.79 13.14
N LYS A 108 3.53 -10.99 12.87
CA LYS A 108 4.34 -11.31 11.69
C LYS A 108 3.62 -12.30 10.79
N ALA A 109 4.10 -12.43 9.56
CA ALA A 109 3.66 -13.49 8.66
C ALA A 109 3.91 -14.87 9.30
N GLU A 110 2.99 -15.82 9.07
CA GLU A 110 3.13 -17.20 9.59
C GLU A 110 4.26 -17.98 8.92
N LYS A 111 4.56 -17.63 7.67
CA LYS A 111 5.56 -18.27 6.83
C LYS A 111 6.10 -17.28 5.79
N ASP A 112 7.22 -17.63 5.18
CA ASP A 112 7.75 -16.87 4.05
C ASP A 112 6.90 -17.11 2.79
N TYR A 113 6.64 -16.03 2.07
CA TYR A 113 5.91 -16.04 0.82
C TYR A 113 6.84 -15.55 -0.30
N ARG A 114 6.97 -16.31 -1.37
CA ARG A 114 7.94 -16.10 -2.43
C ARG A 114 7.94 -14.68 -3.03
N PHE A 115 6.79 -14.03 -3.12
CA PHE A 115 6.69 -12.69 -3.67
C PHE A 115 7.11 -11.61 -2.68
N PHE A 116 6.93 -11.87 -1.39
CA PHE A 116 7.20 -10.93 -0.31
C PHE A 116 8.47 -11.35 0.45
N GLU A 117 9.60 -11.32 -0.25
CA GLU A 117 10.89 -11.70 0.33
C GLU A 117 11.39 -10.63 1.28
N LYS A 118 11.71 -11.03 2.51
CA LYS A 118 12.34 -10.16 3.50
C LYS A 118 13.76 -9.80 3.08
N GLY A 119 14.24 -8.65 3.53
CA GLY A 119 15.62 -8.25 3.38
C GLY A 119 15.94 -7.35 2.19
N ASN A 120 14.96 -7.07 1.32
CA ASN A 120 15.01 -5.95 0.40
C ASN A 120 14.22 -4.79 1.02
N HIS A 121 13.27 -4.18 0.34
CA HIS A 121 12.45 -3.13 0.97
C HIS A 121 11.37 -3.65 1.92
N PHE A 122 11.12 -4.94 1.93
CA PHE A 122 10.20 -5.58 2.89
C PHE A 122 10.85 -5.79 4.25
N SER A 123 10.12 -5.42 5.32
CA SER A 123 10.61 -5.54 6.67
C SER A 123 10.58 -6.99 7.17
N GLU A 124 11.30 -7.25 8.27
CA GLU A 124 11.20 -8.50 9.02
C GLU A 124 9.80 -8.73 9.62
N ASN A 125 8.99 -7.69 9.72
CA ASN A 125 7.66 -7.70 10.30
C ASN A 125 6.53 -7.60 9.27
N ILE A 126 6.83 -7.83 7.99
CA ILE A 126 5.78 -7.90 6.98
C ILE A 126 4.66 -8.85 7.42
N PHE A 127 3.42 -8.38 7.35
CA PHE A 127 2.25 -9.20 7.61
C PHE A 127 1.68 -9.68 6.27
N VAL A 128 1.59 -10.99 6.10
CA VAL A 128 0.95 -11.62 4.95
C VAL A 128 -0.02 -12.69 5.43
N ARG A 129 -1.25 -12.66 4.94
CA ARG A 129 -2.29 -13.66 5.19
C ARG A 129 -3.01 -14.06 3.93
N TYR A 130 -3.16 -15.35 3.77
CA TYR A 130 -4.11 -15.93 2.83
C TYR A 130 -5.29 -16.46 3.63
N CYS A 131 -6.47 -15.91 3.40
CA CYS A 131 -7.67 -16.26 4.15
C CYS A 131 -8.90 -16.33 3.26
N LYS A 132 -10.03 -16.71 3.83
CA LYS A 132 -11.34 -16.67 3.18
C LYS A 132 -12.01 -15.32 3.42
N MET A 133 -13.05 -15.02 2.63
CA MET A 133 -13.80 -13.77 2.73
C MET A 133 -14.41 -13.54 4.12
N GLU A 134 -14.95 -14.60 4.72
CA GLU A 134 -15.55 -14.53 6.06
C GLU A 134 -14.54 -14.25 7.18
N GLU A 135 -13.24 -14.44 6.92
CA GLU A 135 -12.17 -14.26 7.89
C GLU A 135 -11.55 -12.85 7.85
N VAL A 136 -11.88 -12.03 6.85
CA VAL A 136 -11.24 -10.72 6.62
C VAL A 136 -11.30 -9.82 7.84
N ASN A 137 -12.45 -9.75 8.49
CA ASN A 137 -12.64 -8.89 9.66
C ASN A 137 -11.83 -9.32 10.90
N ALA A 138 -11.39 -10.58 10.96
CA ALA A 138 -10.54 -11.06 12.04
C ALA A 138 -9.14 -10.39 12.02
N TYR A 139 -8.69 -9.91 10.87
CA TYR A 139 -7.38 -9.25 10.71
C TYR A 139 -7.44 -7.72 10.80
N LEU A 140 -8.62 -7.15 10.93
CA LEU A 140 -8.77 -5.69 11.07
C LEU A 140 -8.11 -5.15 12.34
N SER A 141 -8.14 -5.91 13.45
CA SER A 141 -7.45 -5.51 14.69
C SER A 141 -5.94 -5.46 14.50
N VAL A 142 -5.37 -6.44 13.81
CA VAL A 142 -3.94 -6.47 13.47
C VAL A 142 -3.58 -5.26 12.60
N PHE A 143 -4.40 -4.96 11.58
CA PHE A 143 -4.19 -3.78 10.75
C PHE A 143 -4.18 -2.48 11.56
N LYS A 144 -5.12 -2.33 12.52
CA LYS A 144 -5.16 -1.18 13.42
C LYS A 144 -3.92 -1.07 14.32
N GLU A 145 -3.32 -2.18 14.73
CA GLU A 145 -2.05 -2.16 15.47
C GLU A 145 -0.92 -1.59 14.62
N TYR A 146 -0.80 -2.00 13.34
CA TYR A 146 0.16 -1.43 12.41
C TYR A 146 -0.08 0.06 12.15
N LEU A 147 -1.32 0.48 11.94
CA LEU A 147 -1.69 1.88 11.76
C LEU A 147 -1.32 2.73 12.98
N THR A 148 -1.63 2.25 14.19
CA THR A 148 -1.30 2.95 15.43
C THR A 148 0.22 3.11 15.56
N LYS A 149 0.96 2.03 15.29
CA LYS A 149 2.43 2.08 15.32
C LYS A 149 2.98 3.10 14.32
N TYR A 150 2.45 3.13 13.09
CA TYR A 150 2.89 4.09 12.08
C TYR A 150 2.55 5.54 12.45
N LYS A 151 1.36 5.77 13.00
CA LYS A 151 0.96 7.07 13.53
C LYS A 151 1.94 7.55 14.60
N ASP A 152 2.25 6.70 15.58
CA ASP A 152 3.21 7.02 16.64
C ASP A 152 4.59 7.39 16.06
N MET A 153 5.05 6.67 15.05
CA MET A 153 6.31 6.98 14.35
C MET A 153 6.26 8.37 13.69
N LEU A 154 5.18 8.69 12.99
CA LEU A 154 4.98 10.00 12.34
C LEU A 154 4.90 11.14 13.36
N GLU A 155 4.32 10.91 14.54
CA GLU A 155 4.20 11.91 15.60
C GLU A 155 5.53 12.14 16.34
N LEU A 156 6.29 11.09 16.57
CA LEU A 156 7.58 11.15 17.28
C LEU A 156 8.69 11.83 16.45
N GLU A 157 8.83 11.45 15.19
CA GLU A 157 9.93 11.97 14.37
C GLU A 157 9.60 13.24 13.60
N LYS A 158 8.34 13.52 13.32
CA LYS A 158 7.86 14.72 12.62
C LYS A 158 8.70 15.09 11.39
N PRO A 159 8.73 14.26 10.35
CA PRO A 159 9.53 14.52 9.17
C PRO A 159 9.13 15.85 8.50
N THR A 160 10.08 16.60 7.99
CA THR A 160 9.86 17.96 7.46
C THR A 160 10.33 18.18 6.03
N GLY A 161 11.26 17.34 5.51
CA GLY A 161 11.78 17.45 4.15
C GLY A 161 10.74 17.05 3.10
N ASN A 162 10.89 17.61 1.90
CA ASN A 162 10.03 17.28 0.76
C ASN A 162 10.84 16.71 -0.43
N ASP A 163 12.05 16.20 -0.17
CA ASP A 163 12.89 15.60 -1.21
C ASP A 163 12.32 14.24 -1.62
N THR A 164 11.82 14.14 -2.84
CA THR A 164 11.23 12.93 -3.39
C THR A 164 12.29 11.93 -3.88
N SER A 165 13.51 12.41 -4.17
CA SER A 165 14.63 11.57 -4.63
C SER A 165 15.01 10.48 -3.63
N PHE A 166 14.71 10.69 -2.34
CA PHE A 166 14.94 9.70 -1.29
C PHE A 166 14.24 8.36 -1.54
N TYR A 167 13.11 8.35 -2.27
CA TYR A 167 12.33 7.16 -2.56
C TYR A 167 12.51 6.61 -3.98
N GLU A 168 13.36 7.21 -4.82
CA GLU A 168 13.55 6.80 -6.22
C GLU A 168 14.04 5.35 -6.34
N ASP A 169 15.01 4.96 -5.53
CA ASP A 169 15.52 3.57 -5.54
C ASP A 169 14.45 2.57 -5.09
N PHE A 170 13.64 2.95 -4.11
CA PHE A 170 12.49 2.15 -3.66
C PHE A 170 11.46 1.99 -4.77
N ASP A 171 11.08 3.06 -5.43
CA ASP A 171 10.12 3.02 -6.54
C ASP A 171 10.66 2.21 -7.72
N ALA A 172 11.92 2.38 -8.08
CA ALA A 172 12.57 1.59 -9.13
C ALA A 172 12.62 0.09 -8.79
N TYR A 173 12.85 -0.25 -7.52
CA TYR A 173 12.81 -1.62 -7.04
C TYR A 173 11.40 -2.21 -7.14
N MET A 174 10.40 -1.51 -6.65
CA MET A 174 9.00 -1.96 -6.69
C MET A 174 8.50 -2.10 -8.12
N THR A 175 8.86 -1.19 -9.03
CA THR A 175 8.52 -1.28 -10.46
C THR A 175 9.09 -2.55 -11.09
N ARG A 176 10.32 -2.93 -10.76
CA ARG A 176 10.94 -4.17 -11.28
C ARG A 176 10.27 -5.44 -10.77
N LEU A 177 9.76 -5.41 -9.52
CA LEU A 177 9.07 -6.57 -8.92
C LEU A 177 7.63 -6.68 -9.35
N ASP A 178 7.05 -5.61 -9.86
CA ASP A 178 5.62 -5.45 -10.00
C ASP A 178 5.01 -6.41 -11.06
N PRO A 179 4.21 -7.39 -10.64
CA PRO A 179 3.44 -8.24 -11.55
C PRO A 179 2.16 -7.54 -12.05
N VAL A 180 1.83 -6.36 -11.52
CA VAL A 180 0.58 -5.62 -11.77
C VAL A 180 0.51 -5.12 -13.20
N SER A 181 1.65 -4.72 -13.81
CA SER A 181 1.69 -4.22 -15.18
C SER A 181 1.05 -5.20 -16.18
N GLY A 182 1.34 -6.50 -16.08
CA GLY A 182 0.74 -7.51 -16.94
C GLY A 182 -0.78 -7.64 -16.76
N PHE A 183 -1.24 -7.61 -15.52
CA PHE A 183 -2.66 -7.63 -15.17
C PHE A 183 -3.38 -6.38 -15.70
N LEU A 184 -2.84 -5.21 -15.45
CA LEU A 184 -3.39 -3.93 -15.89
C LEU A 184 -3.45 -3.83 -17.41
N THR A 185 -2.38 -4.23 -18.12
CA THR A 185 -2.33 -4.26 -19.58
C THR A 185 -3.45 -5.14 -20.15
N GLY A 186 -3.68 -6.30 -19.56
CA GLY A 186 -4.74 -7.20 -19.97
C GLY A 186 -6.16 -6.64 -19.80
N LYS A 187 -6.36 -5.77 -18.80
CA LYS A 187 -7.66 -5.18 -18.45
C LYS A 187 -7.90 -3.82 -19.10
N PHE A 188 -6.95 -2.92 -18.99
CA PHE A 188 -7.12 -1.51 -19.37
C PHE A 188 -6.36 -1.10 -20.64
N GLY A 189 -5.52 -1.99 -21.19
CA GLY A 189 -4.64 -1.72 -22.31
C GLY A 189 -3.28 -1.17 -21.88
N LYS A 190 -2.31 -1.27 -22.78
CA LYS A 190 -0.90 -0.96 -22.47
C LYS A 190 -0.68 0.51 -22.06
N GLU A 191 -1.25 1.44 -22.79
CA GLU A 191 -1.07 2.89 -22.54
C GLU A 191 -1.51 3.27 -21.11
N ARG A 192 -2.72 2.86 -20.70
CA ARG A 192 -3.23 3.15 -19.35
C ARG A 192 -2.46 2.40 -18.26
N ALA A 193 -2.05 1.17 -18.54
CA ALA A 193 -1.23 0.40 -17.61
C ALA A 193 0.14 1.05 -17.40
N ASP A 194 0.82 1.44 -18.46
CA ASP A 194 2.11 2.12 -18.40
C ASP A 194 1.99 3.47 -17.66
N SER A 195 0.95 4.26 -17.96
CA SER A 195 0.70 5.52 -17.24
C SER A 195 0.46 5.30 -15.75
N LEU A 196 -0.42 4.35 -15.38
CA LEU A 196 -0.67 4.08 -13.96
C LEU A 196 0.61 3.64 -13.23
N VAL A 197 1.40 2.76 -13.82
CA VAL A 197 2.63 2.24 -13.19
C VAL A 197 3.70 3.31 -13.09
N ASN A 198 3.95 4.05 -14.16
CA ASN A 198 5.09 4.97 -14.24
C ASN A 198 4.80 6.38 -13.74
N ASP A 199 3.53 6.83 -13.82
CA ASP A 199 3.17 8.21 -13.49
C ASP A 199 2.42 8.31 -12.15
N PHE A 200 1.99 7.17 -11.56
CA PHE A 200 1.22 7.17 -10.32
C PHE A 200 1.71 6.19 -9.27
N LEU A 201 1.83 4.88 -9.59
CA LEU A 201 2.10 3.86 -8.57
C LEU A 201 3.50 3.99 -7.98
N PHE A 202 4.51 4.21 -8.80
CA PHE A 202 5.92 4.21 -8.40
C PHE A 202 6.66 5.47 -8.82
N THR A 203 6.02 6.60 -8.64
CA THR A 203 6.61 7.91 -8.88
C THR A 203 6.06 8.95 -7.91
N TYR A 204 6.87 9.97 -7.65
CA TYR A 204 6.52 11.12 -6.81
C TYR A 204 6.32 12.40 -7.62
N GLY A 205 6.50 12.33 -8.91
CA GLY A 205 6.36 13.47 -9.81
C GLY A 205 4.92 13.86 -10.06
#